data_f271da2c1a6894051f693859a6dae3be
#
_entry.id   f271da2c1a6894051f693859a6dae3be
#
_cell.length_a   1.000
_cell.length_b   1.000
_cell.length_c   1.000
_cell.angle_alpha   90.00
_cell.angle_beta   90.00
_cell.angle_gamma   90.00
#
_symmetry.space_group_name_H-M   'P 1'
#
loop_
_entity.id
_entity.type
_entity.pdbx_description
1 polymer ?
#
loop_
_entity_poly.entity_id
_entity_poly.type
_entity_poly.pdbx_seq_one_letter_code
_entity_poly.pdbx_strand_id
1 'polypeptide(L)'
;MSFQNHRAYNSMYQKDKMTLGFILPTARMSKDPIMENQLELARKIEEYGFASLWLRDITVQNLNIDDNGQKYDLWIYLTYLAAYTKHIALVTGSVVLPLRHPVRVAKEAASIDQLFPGRLIMGVASGDREKDFTALGMFKQESGSLFKENFEILDRLLKEDQPTIHSHAGLIDGTDMRLIPKPVSSIPTMVTGFSNQSINWIARNGDGWLQYPRSIIQQEQLIQDYRALTEVHAPGDFKPFSQSLFINLLENPDEMPVPIPLGYSVGRNRLVDLLHQFQAIGVNHLAFVLYFSKRPPEEVIQELGEFVLPYFPTHKGTVQL
;
A
#
# COMPACT_ATOMS: atom_id res chain seq x y z
N MET A 1 -2.10 -14.23 -13.05
CA MET A 1 -3.27 -13.54 -13.65
C MET A 1 -2.82 -12.18 -14.15
N SER A 2 -3.22 -11.79 -15.34
CA SER A 2 -2.82 -10.49 -15.88
C SER A 2 -3.81 -9.41 -15.39
N PHE A 3 -3.31 -8.38 -14.69
CA PHE A 3 -4.07 -7.20 -14.29
C PHE A 3 -4.18 -6.17 -15.45
N GLN A 4 -4.19 -6.63 -16.69
CA GLN A 4 -4.17 -5.78 -17.90
C GLN A 4 -5.30 -4.74 -17.93
N ASN A 5 -6.44 -5.07 -17.33
CA ASN A 5 -7.60 -4.19 -17.30
C ASN A 5 -7.79 -3.50 -15.92
N HIS A 6 -6.84 -3.67 -14.98
CA HIS A 6 -6.95 -3.05 -13.67
C HIS A 6 -6.32 -1.65 -13.70
N ARG A 7 -7.15 -0.62 -13.62
CA ARG A 7 -6.78 0.78 -13.83
C ARG A 7 -5.66 1.26 -12.89
N ALA A 8 -5.81 1.06 -11.58
CA ALA A 8 -4.81 1.46 -10.58
C ALA A 8 -3.50 0.69 -10.75
N TYR A 9 -3.57 -0.62 -11.02
CA TYR A 9 -2.35 -1.42 -11.25
C TYR A 9 -1.55 -0.89 -12.43
N ASN A 10 -2.23 -0.63 -13.55
CA ASN A 10 -1.57 -0.15 -14.77
C ASN A 10 -1.08 1.30 -14.66
N SER A 11 -1.74 2.14 -13.86
CA SER A 11 -1.27 3.50 -13.60
C SER A 11 -0.07 3.56 -12.68
N MET A 12 0.07 2.60 -11.76
CA MET A 12 1.15 2.55 -10.78
C MET A 12 2.36 1.75 -11.25
N TYR A 13 2.15 0.65 -11.99
CA TYR A 13 3.16 -0.37 -12.17
C TYR A 13 3.51 -0.64 -13.63
N GLN A 14 4.77 -0.47 -13.95
CA GLN A 14 5.39 -0.89 -15.20
C GLN A 14 6.80 -1.40 -14.90
N LYS A 15 7.23 -2.44 -15.62
CA LYS A 15 8.59 -2.98 -15.48
C LYS A 15 9.63 -1.87 -15.73
N ASP A 16 10.65 -1.81 -14.89
CA ASP A 16 11.78 -0.85 -14.97
C ASP A 16 11.37 0.64 -14.88
N LYS A 17 10.14 0.92 -14.44
CA LYS A 17 9.65 2.27 -14.16
C LYS A 17 9.21 2.39 -12.71
N MET A 18 9.24 3.62 -12.21
CA MET A 18 8.77 3.95 -10.86
C MET A 18 7.76 5.08 -10.91
N THR A 19 6.73 5.00 -10.09
CA THR A 19 5.74 6.05 -9.85
C THR A 19 5.77 6.50 -8.40
N LEU A 20 5.15 7.63 -8.10
CA LEU A 20 5.14 8.23 -6.77
C LEU A 20 3.71 8.35 -6.22
N GLY A 21 3.58 8.26 -4.90
CA GLY A 21 2.33 8.46 -4.17
C GLY A 21 2.57 8.94 -2.75
N PHE A 22 1.52 8.95 -1.91
CA PHE A 22 1.59 9.38 -0.52
C PHE A 22 0.89 8.41 0.42
N ILE A 23 1.43 8.29 1.63
CA ILE A 23 0.73 7.65 2.75
C ILE A 23 -0.01 8.73 3.53
N LEU A 24 -1.31 8.54 3.73
CA LEU A 24 -2.16 9.42 4.52
C LEU A 24 -2.29 8.92 5.98
N PRO A 25 -2.50 9.82 6.94
CA PRO A 25 -2.54 11.27 6.78
C PRO A 25 -1.16 11.88 6.52
N THR A 26 -1.11 12.92 5.70
CA THR A 26 0.10 13.72 5.49
C THR A 26 0.27 14.71 6.64
N ALA A 27 0.39 14.20 7.86
CA ALA A 27 0.53 15.02 9.06
C ALA A 27 1.95 14.99 9.59
N ARG A 28 2.36 16.10 10.20
CA ARG A 28 3.62 16.19 10.96
C ARG A 28 3.53 15.35 12.22
N MET A 29 4.68 15.04 12.81
CA MET A 29 4.76 14.41 14.14
C MET A 29 3.94 15.19 15.16
N SER A 30 2.92 14.55 15.71
CA SER A 30 2.02 15.11 16.72
C SER A 30 1.51 13.99 17.62
N LYS A 31 1.35 14.29 18.92
CA LYS A 31 0.71 13.36 19.85
C LYS A 31 -0.77 13.12 19.52
N ASP A 32 -1.39 14.08 18.86
CA ASP A 32 -2.77 13.98 18.39
C ASP A 32 -2.81 14.25 16.88
N PRO A 33 -2.91 13.20 16.03
CA PRO A 33 -2.89 13.35 14.59
C PRO A 33 -4.02 14.26 14.11
N ILE A 34 -3.68 15.30 13.38
CA ILE A 34 -4.63 16.25 12.81
C ILE A 34 -5.15 15.63 11.51
N MET A 35 -6.46 15.38 11.45
CA MET A 35 -7.14 14.88 10.24
C MET A 35 -7.79 16.02 9.42
N GLU A 36 -7.58 17.27 9.84
CA GLU A 36 -8.06 18.44 9.11
C GLU A 36 -7.38 18.53 7.74
N ASN A 37 -8.11 19.01 6.75
CA ASN A 37 -7.66 19.25 5.37
C ASN A 37 -7.15 17.98 4.61
N GLN A 38 -7.29 16.77 5.17
CA GLN A 38 -6.78 15.57 4.51
C GLN A 38 -7.48 15.29 3.17
N LEU A 39 -8.75 15.64 3.03
CA LEU A 39 -9.45 15.52 1.75
C LEU A 39 -8.90 16.52 0.70
N GLU A 40 -8.62 17.75 1.11
CA GLU A 40 -8.05 18.77 0.22
C GLU A 40 -6.65 18.38 -0.22
N LEU A 41 -5.84 17.84 0.71
CA LEU A 41 -4.51 17.30 0.39
C LEU A 41 -4.60 16.11 -0.57
N ALA A 42 -5.55 15.18 -0.35
CA ALA A 42 -5.76 14.05 -1.25
C ALA A 42 -6.14 14.48 -2.67
N ARG A 43 -7.00 15.51 -2.80
CA ARG A 43 -7.35 16.09 -4.10
C ARG A 43 -6.16 16.77 -4.76
N LYS A 44 -5.38 17.54 -3.98
CA LYS A 44 -4.18 18.21 -4.48
C LYS A 44 -3.14 17.20 -4.98
N ILE A 45 -2.95 16.08 -4.25
CA ILE A 45 -2.08 14.97 -4.67
C ILE A 45 -2.57 14.38 -6.01
N GLU A 46 -3.90 14.16 -6.16
CA GLU A 46 -4.47 13.69 -7.41
C GLU A 46 -4.31 14.70 -8.56
N GLU A 47 -4.55 16.00 -8.31
CA GLU A 47 -4.45 17.07 -9.30
C GLU A 47 -3.02 17.24 -9.84
N TYR A 48 -2.00 17.07 -9.02
CA TYR A 48 -0.61 17.01 -9.47
C TYR A 48 -0.29 15.76 -10.30
N GLY A 49 -1.12 14.72 -10.22
CA GLY A 49 -0.95 13.49 -10.98
C GLY A 49 -0.11 12.41 -10.28
N PHE A 50 -0.02 12.43 -8.95
CA PHE A 50 0.56 11.31 -8.21
C PHE A 50 -0.27 10.04 -8.38
N ALA A 51 0.38 8.88 -8.36
CA ALA A 51 -0.23 7.62 -8.74
C ALA A 51 -1.13 7.03 -7.65
N SER A 52 -0.86 7.27 -6.35
CA SER A 52 -1.57 6.59 -5.28
C SER A 52 -1.70 7.37 -3.98
N LEU A 53 -2.75 7.01 -3.23
CA LEU A 53 -2.93 7.31 -1.81
C LEU A 53 -2.94 5.99 -1.03
N TRP A 54 -2.08 5.88 -0.01
CA TRP A 54 -2.00 4.71 0.85
C TRP A 54 -2.62 5.02 2.21
N LEU A 55 -3.43 4.07 2.72
CA LEU A 55 -4.12 4.21 3.99
C LEU A 55 -3.73 3.07 4.93
N ARG A 56 -3.51 3.42 6.20
CA ARG A 56 -3.11 2.46 7.25
C ARG A 56 -4.32 1.91 7.99
N ASP A 57 -4.21 0.68 8.48
CA ASP A 57 -5.19 0.04 9.34
C ASP A 57 -4.70 0.11 10.80
N ILE A 58 -5.27 1.01 11.56
CA ILE A 58 -4.89 1.27 12.95
C ILE A 58 -6.15 1.18 13.82
N THR A 59 -6.16 0.20 14.72
CA THR A 59 -7.32 -0.06 15.59
C THR A 59 -7.35 0.87 16.77
N VAL A 60 -6.21 1.03 17.46
CA VAL A 60 -6.09 1.88 18.65
C VAL A 60 -4.82 2.72 18.62
N GLN A 61 -4.86 3.91 19.20
CA GLN A 61 -3.67 4.74 19.36
C GLN A 61 -2.79 4.19 20.49
N ASN A 62 -1.48 4.11 20.27
CA ASN A 62 -0.52 3.81 21.31
C ASN A 62 0.00 5.12 21.92
N LEU A 63 -0.43 5.45 23.13
CA LEU A 63 -0.07 6.70 23.81
C LEU A 63 1.39 6.77 24.26
N ASN A 64 2.13 5.64 24.20
CA ASN A 64 3.54 5.58 24.59
C ASN A 64 4.51 5.88 23.44
N ILE A 65 4.01 5.97 22.22
CA ILE A 65 4.80 6.31 21.05
C ILE A 65 4.08 7.42 20.29
N ASP A 66 4.84 8.31 19.67
CA ASP A 66 4.30 9.26 18.72
C ASP A 66 3.89 8.47 17.48
N ASP A 67 2.61 8.13 17.41
CA ASP A 67 2.03 7.37 16.31
C ASP A 67 1.16 8.29 15.45
N ASN A 68 1.63 8.58 14.28
CA ASN A 68 0.89 9.35 13.28
C ASN A 68 -0.28 8.54 12.71
N GLY A 69 -1.01 7.90 13.61
CA GLY A 69 -2.12 7.03 13.27
C GLY A 69 -3.21 7.76 12.52
N GLN A 70 -3.72 7.12 11.49
CA GLN A 70 -5.02 7.44 10.93
C GLN A 70 -6.08 7.26 12.02
N LYS A 71 -6.91 8.28 12.27
CA LYS A 71 -7.96 8.24 13.31
C LYS A 71 -9.22 7.48 12.90
N TYR A 72 -9.46 7.34 11.60
CA TYR A 72 -10.68 6.72 11.08
C TYR A 72 -10.43 5.26 10.71
N ASP A 73 -11.46 4.45 10.74
CA ASP A 73 -11.39 3.08 10.18
C ASP A 73 -10.95 3.13 8.73
N LEU A 74 -10.11 2.16 8.35
CA LEU A 74 -9.49 2.07 7.04
C LEU A 74 -10.51 2.13 5.90
N TRP A 75 -11.57 1.29 5.96
CA TRP A 75 -12.52 1.14 4.87
C TRP A 75 -13.46 2.34 4.76
N ILE A 76 -13.87 2.91 5.92
CA ILE A 76 -14.69 4.11 5.96
C ILE A 76 -13.92 5.29 5.34
N TYR A 77 -12.66 5.47 5.75
CA TYR A 77 -11.85 6.57 5.25
C TYR A 77 -11.48 6.40 3.78
N LEU A 78 -11.14 5.17 3.35
CA LEU A 78 -10.87 4.85 1.94
C LEU A 78 -12.10 5.17 1.08
N THR A 79 -13.30 4.74 1.51
CA THR A 79 -14.55 5.03 0.79
C THR A 79 -14.81 6.53 0.69
N TYR A 80 -14.59 7.27 1.78
CA TYR A 80 -14.72 8.72 1.77
C TYR A 80 -13.79 9.37 0.75
N LEU A 81 -12.50 9.04 0.75
CA LEU A 81 -11.56 9.57 -0.23
C LEU A 81 -11.89 9.14 -1.67
N ALA A 82 -12.34 7.89 -1.86
CA ALA A 82 -12.75 7.39 -3.16
C ALA A 82 -13.89 8.19 -3.78
N ALA A 83 -14.87 8.60 -2.95
CA ALA A 83 -16.03 9.38 -3.40
C ALA A 83 -15.67 10.81 -3.86
N TYR A 84 -14.55 11.34 -3.37
CA TYR A 84 -14.13 12.72 -3.65
C TYR A 84 -12.90 12.83 -4.56
N THR A 85 -12.34 11.71 -5.00
CA THR A 85 -11.26 11.60 -5.99
C THR A 85 -11.70 10.76 -7.18
N LYS A 86 -11.04 10.85 -8.35
CA LYS A 86 -11.54 10.25 -9.59
C LYS A 86 -10.63 9.16 -10.16
N HIS A 87 -9.33 9.38 -10.09
CA HIS A 87 -8.34 8.62 -10.87
C HIS A 87 -7.27 7.95 -10.03
N ILE A 88 -6.88 8.57 -8.94
CA ILE A 88 -5.78 8.12 -8.09
C ILE A 88 -6.04 6.71 -7.54
N ALA A 89 -5.02 5.87 -7.53
CA ALA A 89 -5.11 4.55 -6.93
C ALA A 89 -5.27 4.65 -5.41
N LEU A 90 -6.11 3.78 -4.86
CA LEU A 90 -6.35 3.67 -3.43
C LEU A 90 -5.70 2.38 -2.94
N VAL A 91 -4.68 2.52 -2.08
CA VAL A 91 -3.89 1.39 -1.61
C VAL A 91 -4.08 1.21 -0.11
N THR A 92 -4.45 0.01 0.32
CA THR A 92 -4.38 -0.29 1.74
C THR A 92 -2.93 -0.60 2.12
N GLY A 93 -2.38 0.13 3.04
CA GLY A 93 -0.99 -0.01 3.44
C GLY A 93 -0.83 -0.15 4.97
N SER A 94 -1.42 -1.21 5.55
CA SER A 94 -2.05 -2.41 4.99
C SER A 94 -3.27 -2.83 5.80
N VAL A 95 -4.16 -3.65 5.23
CA VAL A 95 -5.15 -4.39 6.04
C VAL A 95 -4.43 -5.39 6.93
N VAL A 96 -4.67 -5.36 8.22
CA VAL A 96 -4.11 -6.34 9.18
C VAL A 96 -5.03 -7.56 9.23
N LEU A 97 -4.77 -8.55 8.35
CA LEU A 97 -5.66 -9.69 8.15
C LEU A 97 -5.97 -10.50 9.43
N PRO A 98 -5.00 -10.73 10.35
CA PRO A 98 -5.31 -11.45 11.60
C PRO A 98 -6.35 -10.74 12.47
N LEU A 99 -6.45 -9.41 12.40
CA LEU A 99 -7.36 -8.61 13.23
C LEU A 99 -8.76 -8.42 12.61
N ARG A 100 -8.98 -8.97 11.41
CA ARG A 100 -10.23 -8.81 10.66
C ARG A 100 -10.73 -10.16 10.15
N HIS A 101 -12.03 -10.35 10.20
CA HIS A 101 -12.63 -11.57 9.66
C HIS A 101 -12.50 -11.59 8.12
N PRO A 102 -11.90 -12.62 7.50
CA PRO A 102 -11.57 -12.63 6.07
C PRO A 102 -12.77 -12.47 5.14
N VAL A 103 -13.95 -12.99 5.53
CA VAL A 103 -15.21 -12.81 4.77
C VAL A 103 -15.64 -11.34 4.77
N ARG A 104 -15.44 -10.62 5.89
CA ARG A 104 -15.73 -9.19 5.96
C ARG A 104 -14.77 -8.40 5.07
N VAL A 105 -13.48 -8.70 5.13
CA VAL A 105 -12.47 -8.06 4.26
C VAL A 105 -12.79 -8.30 2.78
N ALA A 106 -13.15 -9.52 2.40
CA ALA A 106 -13.55 -9.82 1.03
C ALA A 106 -14.79 -9.00 0.60
N LYS A 107 -15.79 -8.87 1.49
CA LYS A 107 -17.00 -8.09 1.25
C LYS A 107 -16.69 -6.61 1.08
N GLU A 108 -15.83 -6.05 1.94
CA GLU A 108 -15.39 -4.65 1.93
C GLU A 108 -14.64 -4.34 0.63
N ALA A 109 -13.64 -5.16 0.30
CA ALA A 109 -12.84 -5.00 -0.92
C ALA A 109 -13.71 -5.10 -2.19
N ALA A 110 -14.58 -6.11 -2.30
CA ALA A 110 -15.47 -6.27 -3.43
C ALA A 110 -16.47 -5.11 -3.56
N SER A 111 -16.94 -4.56 -2.43
CA SER A 111 -17.86 -3.41 -2.43
C SER A 111 -17.14 -2.14 -2.93
N ILE A 112 -15.91 -1.91 -2.51
CA ILE A 112 -15.09 -0.80 -3.00
C ILE A 112 -14.85 -0.93 -4.51
N ASP A 113 -14.48 -2.11 -4.99
CA ASP A 113 -14.24 -2.32 -6.43
C ASP A 113 -15.52 -2.18 -7.27
N GLN A 114 -16.71 -2.54 -6.73
CA GLN A 114 -17.99 -2.28 -7.38
C GLN A 114 -18.34 -0.78 -7.46
N LEU A 115 -18.10 -0.04 -6.38
CA LEU A 115 -18.40 1.39 -6.32
C LEU A 115 -17.38 2.25 -7.08
N PHE A 116 -16.12 1.82 -7.11
CA PHE A 116 -14.99 2.53 -7.70
C PHE A 116 -14.10 1.60 -8.51
N PRO A 117 -14.57 1.08 -9.66
CA PRO A 117 -13.94 -0.02 -10.39
C PRO A 117 -12.47 0.20 -10.71
N GLY A 118 -11.66 -0.83 -10.40
CA GLY A 118 -10.24 -0.88 -10.72
C GLY A 118 -9.36 0.15 -10.02
N ARG A 119 -9.81 0.76 -8.91
CA ARG A 119 -9.02 1.74 -8.14
C ARG A 119 -8.34 1.15 -6.91
N LEU A 120 -8.81 0.01 -6.40
CA LEU A 120 -8.29 -0.60 -5.18
C LEU A 120 -7.08 -1.50 -5.46
N ILE A 121 -5.98 -1.25 -4.77
CA ILE A 121 -4.88 -2.21 -4.59
C ILE A 121 -4.83 -2.57 -3.11
N MET A 122 -4.94 -3.85 -2.82
CA MET A 122 -5.03 -4.31 -1.45
C MET A 122 -3.66 -4.76 -0.92
N GLY A 123 -3.03 -3.93 -0.09
CA GLY A 123 -1.90 -4.34 0.73
C GLY A 123 -2.39 -5.03 2.00
N VAL A 124 -1.83 -6.19 2.31
CA VAL A 124 -2.21 -7.01 3.47
C VAL A 124 -1.00 -7.34 4.34
N ALA A 125 -1.19 -7.39 5.66
CA ALA A 125 -0.11 -7.62 6.63
C ALA A 125 -0.55 -8.54 7.77
N SER A 126 0.46 -9.15 8.43
CA SER A 126 0.23 -9.88 9.69
C SER A 126 0.08 -8.98 10.91
N GLY A 127 0.40 -7.68 10.80
CA GLY A 127 0.39 -6.71 11.90
C GLY A 127 1.67 -6.73 12.74
N ASP A 128 2.11 -5.54 13.13
CA ASP A 128 3.31 -5.32 13.96
C ASP A 128 3.00 -4.64 15.31
N ARG A 129 1.78 -4.11 15.46
CA ARG A 129 1.34 -3.31 16.62
C ARG A 129 0.67 -4.19 17.68
N GLU A 130 1.42 -4.57 18.70
CA GLU A 130 0.93 -5.46 19.77
C GLU A 130 -0.31 -4.92 20.50
N LYS A 131 -0.45 -3.59 20.62
CA LYS A 131 -1.61 -2.96 21.26
C LYS A 131 -2.92 -3.22 20.52
N ASP A 132 -2.89 -3.33 19.20
CA ASP A 132 -4.07 -3.64 18.39
C ASP A 132 -4.55 -5.08 18.68
N PHE A 133 -3.63 -6.04 18.77
CA PHE A 133 -3.96 -7.42 19.16
C PHE A 133 -4.54 -7.49 20.57
N THR A 134 -3.90 -6.84 21.52
CA THR A 134 -4.36 -6.80 22.92
C THR A 134 -5.77 -6.19 23.02
N ALA A 135 -6.03 -5.09 22.32
CA ALA A 135 -7.33 -4.41 22.34
C ALA A 135 -8.47 -5.29 21.80
N LEU A 136 -8.14 -6.22 20.90
CA LEU A 136 -9.10 -7.16 20.29
C LEU A 136 -9.11 -8.54 20.98
N GLY A 137 -8.37 -8.70 22.10
CA GLY A 137 -8.31 -9.96 22.84
C GLY A 137 -7.57 -11.08 22.10
N MET A 138 -6.65 -10.71 21.20
CA MET A 138 -5.89 -11.64 20.34
C MET A 138 -4.42 -11.68 20.74
N PHE A 139 -3.73 -12.76 20.36
CA PHE A 139 -2.30 -12.95 20.62
C PHE A 139 -1.49 -12.70 19.36
N LYS A 140 -0.51 -11.76 19.44
CA LYS A 140 0.36 -11.42 18.31
C LYS A 140 1.21 -12.60 17.82
N GLN A 141 1.55 -13.53 18.70
CA GLN A 141 2.34 -14.73 18.37
C GLN A 141 1.66 -15.60 17.31
N GLU A 142 0.34 -15.58 17.22
CA GLU A 142 -0.45 -16.34 16.25
C GLU A 142 -0.62 -15.60 14.91
N SER A 143 -0.16 -14.34 14.83
CA SER A 143 -0.42 -13.46 13.66
C SER A 143 0.09 -14.03 12.34
N GLY A 144 1.20 -14.79 12.34
CA GLY A 144 1.76 -15.36 11.10
C GLY A 144 0.92 -16.50 10.54
N SER A 145 0.41 -17.41 11.38
CA SER A 145 -0.48 -18.50 10.96
C SER A 145 -1.84 -17.98 10.54
N LEU A 146 -2.44 -17.08 11.33
CA LEU A 146 -3.71 -16.43 11.01
C LEU A 146 -3.63 -15.60 9.73
N PHE A 147 -2.51 -14.90 9.50
CA PHE A 147 -2.30 -14.17 8.26
C PHE A 147 -2.36 -15.09 7.05
N LYS A 148 -1.63 -16.20 7.10
CA LYS A 148 -1.57 -17.17 6.00
C LYS A 148 -2.94 -17.75 5.70
N GLU A 149 -3.65 -18.22 6.72
CA GLU A 149 -4.98 -18.80 6.55
C GLU A 149 -6.01 -17.78 6.06
N ASN A 150 -6.05 -16.58 6.66
CA ASN A 150 -6.94 -15.51 6.23
C ASN A 150 -6.63 -15.02 4.81
N PHE A 151 -5.36 -15.03 4.40
CA PHE A 151 -4.97 -14.71 3.02
C PHE A 151 -5.54 -15.73 2.02
N GLU A 152 -5.41 -17.02 2.32
CA GLU A 152 -5.94 -18.08 1.46
C GLU A 152 -7.47 -18.02 1.35
N ILE A 153 -8.19 -17.78 2.47
CA ILE A 153 -9.65 -17.59 2.48
C ILE A 153 -10.04 -16.37 1.64
N LEU A 154 -9.38 -15.25 1.85
CA LEU A 154 -9.63 -14.00 1.14
C LEU A 154 -9.43 -14.16 -0.37
N ASP A 155 -8.31 -14.75 -0.77
CA ASP A 155 -7.97 -14.98 -2.18
C ASP A 155 -9.04 -15.85 -2.89
N ARG A 156 -9.46 -16.94 -2.25
CA ARG A 156 -10.51 -17.80 -2.77
C ARG A 156 -11.86 -17.08 -2.86
N LEU A 157 -12.25 -16.33 -1.84
CA LEU A 157 -13.49 -15.56 -1.83
C LEU A 157 -13.57 -14.52 -2.94
N LEU A 158 -12.45 -13.87 -3.25
CA LEU A 158 -12.40 -12.86 -4.31
C LEU A 158 -12.36 -13.47 -5.72
N LYS A 159 -11.73 -14.65 -5.89
CA LYS A 159 -11.48 -15.25 -7.19
C LYS A 159 -12.49 -16.33 -7.60
N GLU A 160 -12.90 -17.20 -6.67
CA GLU A 160 -13.82 -18.30 -6.94
C GLU A 160 -15.27 -17.83 -6.82
N ASP A 161 -16.16 -18.28 -7.69
CA ASP A 161 -17.57 -17.88 -7.65
C ASP A 161 -18.31 -18.48 -6.44
N GLN A 162 -18.13 -19.77 -6.21
CA GLN A 162 -18.79 -20.55 -5.15
C GLN A 162 -17.78 -21.42 -4.39
N PRO A 163 -16.83 -20.83 -3.62
CA PRO A 163 -15.84 -21.60 -2.89
C PRO A 163 -16.48 -22.35 -1.72
N THR A 164 -16.11 -23.61 -1.53
CA THR A 164 -16.38 -24.31 -0.26
C THR A 164 -15.16 -24.19 0.63
N ILE A 165 -15.32 -23.53 1.78
CA ILE A 165 -14.24 -23.21 2.73
C ILE A 165 -14.63 -23.68 4.13
N HIS A 166 -13.82 -24.56 4.71
CA HIS A 166 -13.88 -24.94 6.12
C HIS A 166 -12.63 -24.43 6.83
N SER A 167 -12.79 -23.55 7.80
CA SER A 167 -11.66 -22.88 8.46
C SER A 167 -12.02 -22.47 9.89
N HIS A 168 -11.03 -21.95 10.65
CA HIS A 168 -11.29 -21.30 11.94
C HIS A 168 -12.24 -20.10 11.83
N ALA A 169 -12.28 -19.42 10.65
CA ALA A 169 -13.14 -18.28 10.41
C ALA A 169 -14.61 -18.69 10.08
N GLY A 170 -14.89 -19.96 9.99
CA GLY A 170 -16.24 -20.48 9.74
C GLY A 170 -16.35 -21.40 8.53
N LEU A 171 -17.59 -21.70 8.18
CA LEU A 171 -17.98 -22.52 7.05
C LEU A 171 -18.62 -21.65 5.97
N ILE A 172 -18.15 -21.76 4.75
CA ILE A 172 -18.84 -21.29 3.54
C ILE A 172 -19.07 -22.51 2.68
N ASP A 173 -20.34 -22.86 2.48
CA ASP A 173 -20.75 -23.93 1.57
C ASP A 173 -21.09 -23.30 0.21
N GLY A 174 -20.25 -23.55 -0.78
CA GLY A 174 -20.43 -23.02 -2.14
C GLY A 174 -21.69 -23.55 -2.84
N THR A 175 -22.41 -24.52 -2.25
CA THR A 175 -23.68 -25.00 -2.81
C THR A 175 -24.86 -24.06 -2.54
N ASP A 176 -24.82 -23.31 -1.43
CA ASP A 176 -25.90 -22.41 -0.99
C ASP A 176 -25.44 -21.00 -0.58
N MET A 177 -24.11 -20.76 -0.49
CA MET A 177 -23.54 -19.47 -0.09
C MET A 177 -22.52 -18.95 -1.12
N ARG A 178 -22.54 -17.65 -1.37
CA ARG A 178 -21.53 -16.97 -2.16
C ARG A 178 -21.29 -15.54 -1.68
N LEU A 179 -20.09 -15.02 -1.96
CA LEU A 179 -19.81 -13.61 -1.73
C LEU A 179 -20.60 -12.73 -2.71
N ILE A 180 -21.29 -11.71 -2.20
CA ILE A 180 -21.96 -10.66 -2.97
C ILE A 180 -21.65 -9.28 -2.38
N PRO A 181 -21.29 -8.25 -3.22
CA PRO A 181 -21.02 -8.41 -4.65
C PRO A 181 -19.73 -9.20 -4.91
N LYS A 182 -19.50 -9.61 -6.14
CA LYS A 182 -18.17 -9.99 -6.61
C LYS A 182 -17.43 -8.74 -7.10
N PRO A 183 -16.08 -8.68 -7.06
CA PRO A 183 -15.34 -7.60 -7.69
C PRO A 183 -15.65 -7.50 -9.19
N VAL A 184 -15.64 -6.29 -9.73
CA VAL A 184 -15.74 -6.05 -11.19
C VAL A 184 -14.44 -6.43 -11.87
N SER A 185 -13.32 -6.17 -11.20
CA SER A 185 -11.97 -6.51 -11.65
C SER A 185 -11.26 -7.39 -10.62
N SER A 186 -10.25 -8.15 -11.06
CA SER A 186 -9.38 -8.85 -10.12
C SER A 186 -8.64 -7.82 -9.26
N ILE A 187 -8.82 -7.86 -7.92
CA ILE A 187 -8.17 -6.93 -7.00
C ILE A 187 -6.74 -7.40 -6.74
N PRO A 188 -5.70 -6.62 -7.11
CA PRO A 188 -4.32 -6.98 -6.81
C PRO A 188 -4.07 -7.01 -5.30
N THR A 189 -3.56 -8.14 -4.78
CA THR A 189 -3.28 -8.33 -3.35
C THR A 189 -1.78 -8.39 -3.12
N MET A 190 -1.24 -7.34 -2.47
CA MET A 190 0.18 -7.16 -2.19
C MET A 190 0.48 -7.58 -0.75
N VAL A 191 1.52 -8.39 -0.54
CA VAL A 191 1.99 -8.70 0.81
C VAL A 191 2.85 -7.54 1.34
N THR A 192 2.62 -7.10 2.57
CA THR A 192 3.40 -6.03 3.20
C THR A 192 4.38 -6.58 4.21
N GLY A 193 5.62 -6.06 4.15
CA GLY A 193 6.70 -6.60 4.96
C GLY A 193 6.91 -8.08 4.66
N PHE A 194 7.38 -8.82 5.63
CA PHE A 194 7.43 -10.27 5.54
C PHE A 194 6.13 -10.93 6.00
N SER A 195 5.30 -10.25 6.78
CA SER A 195 4.06 -10.80 7.36
C SER A 195 4.25 -12.19 8.00
N ASN A 196 5.40 -12.39 8.64
CA ASN A 196 5.84 -13.67 9.23
C ASN A 196 5.90 -14.83 8.22
N GLN A 197 6.05 -14.54 6.92
CA GLN A 197 6.21 -15.52 5.84
C GLN A 197 7.61 -15.43 5.21
N SER A 198 8.03 -16.48 4.51
CA SER A 198 9.25 -16.46 3.72
C SER A 198 9.08 -15.66 2.42
N ILE A 199 10.20 -15.16 1.87
CA ILE A 199 10.19 -14.49 0.54
C ILE A 199 9.62 -15.45 -0.53
N ASN A 200 9.93 -16.75 -0.42
CA ASN A 200 9.40 -17.77 -1.33
C ASN A 200 7.87 -17.85 -1.29
N TRP A 201 7.27 -17.82 -0.09
CA TRP A 201 5.82 -17.80 0.06
C TRP A 201 5.22 -16.52 -0.54
N ILE A 202 5.84 -15.36 -0.30
CA ILE A 202 5.40 -14.05 -0.81
C ILE A 202 5.46 -14.03 -2.34
N ALA A 203 6.56 -14.45 -2.93
CA ALA A 203 6.75 -14.53 -4.37
C ALA A 203 5.73 -15.44 -5.06
N ARG A 204 5.34 -16.53 -4.40
CA ARG A 204 4.35 -17.49 -4.90
C ARG A 204 2.93 -16.91 -4.84
N ASN A 205 2.52 -16.37 -3.69
CA ASN A 205 1.11 -16.10 -3.38
C ASN A 205 0.69 -14.64 -3.56
N GLY A 206 1.59 -13.66 -3.32
CA GLY A 206 1.30 -12.25 -3.51
C GLY A 206 1.32 -11.82 -4.98
N ASP A 207 0.53 -10.83 -5.33
CA ASP A 207 0.55 -10.19 -6.66
C ASP A 207 1.63 -9.10 -6.76
N GLY A 208 2.28 -8.78 -5.65
CA GLY A 208 3.40 -7.86 -5.50
C GLY A 208 3.85 -7.77 -4.04
N TRP A 209 4.83 -6.93 -3.75
CA TRP A 209 5.42 -6.80 -2.43
C TRP A 209 5.54 -5.34 -2.00
N LEU A 210 4.98 -4.98 -0.84
CA LEU A 210 5.12 -3.67 -0.21
C LEU A 210 6.15 -3.77 0.91
N GLN A 211 7.17 -2.90 0.92
CA GLN A 211 8.26 -2.99 1.88
C GLN A 211 8.57 -1.65 2.58
N TYR A 212 9.22 -1.76 3.72
CA TYR A 212 9.88 -0.63 4.36
C TYR A 212 11.22 -0.34 3.69
N PRO A 213 11.67 0.92 3.67
CA PRO A 213 12.95 1.28 3.08
C PRO A 213 14.12 0.68 3.89
N ARG A 214 15.16 0.29 3.17
CA ARG A 214 16.46 -0.12 3.70
C ARG A 214 17.55 0.69 3.00
N SER A 215 18.82 0.47 3.35
CA SER A 215 19.90 0.98 2.51
C SER A 215 19.78 0.45 1.08
N ILE A 216 20.22 1.20 0.09
CA ILE A 216 20.09 0.84 -1.33
C ILE A 216 20.64 -0.56 -1.59
N ILE A 217 21.82 -0.89 -1.05
CA ILE A 217 22.46 -2.21 -1.23
C ILE A 217 21.58 -3.35 -0.66
N GLN A 218 21.04 -3.17 0.54
CA GLN A 218 20.17 -4.18 1.15
C GLN A 218 18.83 -4.31 0.41
N GLN A 219 18.29 -3.20 -0.09
CA GLN A 219 17.05 -3.20 -0.86
C GLN A 219 17.25 -3.87 -2.22
N GLU A 220 18.36 -3.61 -2.88
CA GLU A 220 18.72 -4.24 -4.15
C GLU A 220 18.79 -5.76 -4.02
N GLN A 221 19.54 -6.28 -3.03
CA GLN A 221 19.62 -7.72 -2.78
C GLN A 221 18.25 -8.33 -2.53
N LEU A 222 17.43 -7.67 -1.71
CA LEU A 222 16.08 -8.13 -1.41
C LEU A 222 15.19 -8.20 -2.66
N ILE A 223 15.29 -7.21 -3.53
CA ILE A 223 14.55 -7.17 -4.81
C ILE A 223 15.04 -8.27 -5.74
N GLN A 224 16.34 -8.49 -5.85
CA GLN A 224 16.93 -9.55 -6.68
C GLN A 224 16.45 -10.94 -6.23
N ASP A 225 16.49 -11.22 -4.91
CA ASP A 225 15.99 -12.48 -4.35
C ASP A 225 14.50 -12.67 -4.64
N TYR A 226 13.69 -11.61 -4.47
CA TYR A 226 12.26 -11.64 -4.77
C TYR A 226 11.99 -11.88 -6.26
N ARG A 227 12.71 -11.23 -7.16
CA ARG A 227 12.57 -11.40 -8.61
C ARG A 227 12.94 -12.81 -9.06
N ALA A 228 14.03 -13.36 -8.54
CA ALA A 228 14.44 -14.74 -8.83
C ALA A 228 13.35 -15.75 -8.44
N LEU A 229 12.75 -15.58 -7.25
CA LEU A 229 11.68 -16.47 -6.79
C LEU A 229 10.36 -16.25 -7.55
N THR A 230 10.04 -15.02 -7.95
CA THR A 230 8.85 -14.77 -8.79
C THR A 230 8.97 -15.42 -10.15
N GLU A 231 10.16 -15.41 -10.76
CA GLU A 231 10.40 -16.09 -12.04
C GLU A 231 10.24 -17.62 -11.93
N VAL A 232 10.59 -18.20 -10.77
CA VAL A 232 10.38 -19.64 -10.51
C VAL A 232 8.88 -19.99 -10.39
N HIS A 233 8.09 -19.16 -9.71
CA HIS A 233 6.69 -19.47 -9.42
C HIS A 233 5.70 -19.01 -10.49
N ALA A 234 6.04 -17.96 -11.21
CA ALA A 234 5.20 -17.35 -12.24
C ALA A 234 6.07 -16.80 -13.39
N PRO A 235 6.66 -17.70 -14.21
CA PRO A 235 7.57 -17.29 -15.29
C PRO A 235 6.95 -16.26 -16.23
N GLY A 236 7.64 -15.16 -16.44
CA GLY A 236 7.19 -14.05 -17.28
C GLY A 236 6.14 -13.13 -16.68
N ASP A 237 5.59 -13.43 -15.51
CA ASP A 237 4.66 -12.53 -14.82
C ASP A 237 5.43 -11.40 -14.10
N PHE A 238 4.94 -10.18 -14.26
CA PHE A 238 5.47 -9.03 -13.54
C PHE A 238 4.76 -8.85 -12.20
N LYS A 239 5.49 -9.00 -11.10
CA LYS A 239 5.01 -8.72 -9.74
C LYS A 239 5.76 -7.51 -9.18
N PRO A 240 5.12 -6.34 -9.00
CA PRO A 240 5.80 -5.11 -8.60
C PRO A 240 6.36 -5.15 -7.19
N PHE A 241 7.39 -4.34 -6.97
CA PHE A 241 7.96 -4.05 -5.67
C PHE A 241 7.72 -2.57 -5.34
N SER A 242 7.12 -2.30 -4.19
CA SER A 242 6.81 -0.95 -3.72
C SER A 242 7.40 -0.72 -2.33
N GLN A 243 7.71 0.54 -2.01
CA GLN A 243 8.14 0.92 -0.67
C GLN A 243 7.59 2.26 -0.23
N SER A 244 7.58 2.49 1.09
CA SER A 244 7.44 3.82 1.66
C SER A 244 8.79 4.54 1.70
N LEU A 245 8.77 5.87 1.84
CA LEU A 245 9.94 6.68 2.14
C LEU A 245 9.55 7.88 3.00
N PHE A 246 10.11 7.96 4.20
CA PHE A 246 9.96 9.12 5.05
C PHE A 246 10.86 10.24 4.55
N ILE A 247 10.30 11.45 4.38
CA ILE A 247 11.07 12.60 3.93
C ILE A 247 10.83 13.83 4.81
N ASN A 248 11.91 14.58 5.01
CA ASN A 248 11.90 15.97 5.41
C ASN A 248 12.49 16.77 4.25
N LEU A 249 11.63 17.34 3.40
CA LEU A 249 12.07 18.12 2.25
C LEU A 249 12.60 19.48 2.71
N LEU A 250 13.87 19.76 2.41
CA LEU A 250 14.56 20.98 2.80
C LEU A 250 14.34 22.09 1.78
N GLU A 251 14.43 23.36 2.23
CA GLU A 251 14.26 24.54 1.37
C GLU A 251 15.39 24.67 0.33
N ASN A 252 16.65 24.36 0.72
CA ASN A 252 17.75 24.31 -0.23
C ASN A 252 17.60 23.09 -1.14
N PRO A 253 17.35 23.28 -2.46
CA PRO A 253 17.10 22.17 -3.38
C PRO A 253 18.28 21.21 -3.56
N ASP A 254 19.50 21.68 -3.30
CA ASP A 254 20.73 20.91 -3.50
C ASP A 254 21.30 20.31 -2.20
N GLU A 255 20.55 20.43 -1.09
CA GLU A 255 20.99 19.86 0.19
C GLU A 255 21.14 18.35 0.12
N MET A 256 22.29 17.87 0.59
CA MET A 256 22.64 16.45 0.54
C MET A 256 21.75 15.59 1.44
N PRO A 257 21.46 14.32 1.07
CA PRO A 257 20.66 13.44 1.90
C PRO A 257 21.32 13.15 3.25
N VAL A 258 20.59 13.46 4.33
CA VAL A 258 20.94 13.09 5.70
C VAL A 258 19.95 12.03 6.17
N PRO A 259 20.41 10.86 6.65
CA PRO A 259 19.52 9.81 7.11
C PRO A 259 18.63 10.26 8.27
N ILE A 260 17.33 9.89 8.20
CA ILE A 260 16.36 9.94 9.29
C ILE A 260 15.72 8.55 9.41
N PRO A 261 14.95 8.25 10.45
CA PRO A 261 14.27 6.96 10.55
C PRO A 261 13.43 6.67 9.30
N LEU A 262 13.70 5.55 8.64
CA LEU A 262 13.03 5.08 7.44
C LEU A 262 13.07 6.05 6.23
N GLY A 263 14.10 6.92 6.16
CA GLY A 263 14.20 7.85 5.04
C GLY A 263 15.29 8.91 5.16
N TYR A 264 15.01 10.10 4.61
CA TYR A 264 16.02 11.16 4.48
C TYR A 264 15.45 12.57 4.70
N SER A 265 16.30 13.42 5.29
CA SER A 265 16.18 14.88 5.19
C SER A 265 17.01 15.31 3.99
N VAL A 266 16.41 15.98 2.98
CA VAL A 266 17.05 16.12 1.66
C VAL A 266 16.45 17.27 0.85
N GLY A 267 17.26 17.92 0.01
CA GLY A 267 16.80 18.87 -1.00
C GLY A 267 16.20 18.16 -2.22
N ARG A 268 15.27 18.81 -2.93
CA ARG A 268 14.49 18.17 -4.02
C ARG A 268 15.37 17.64 -5.16
N ASN A 269 16.45 18.34 -5.55
CA ASN A 269 17.34 17.88 -6.63
C ASN A 269 18.05 16.58 -6.24
N ARG A 270 18.52 16.49 -5.00
CA ARG A 270 19.17 15.29 -4.46
C ARG A 270 18.16 14.16 -4.20
N LEU A 271 16.91 14.51 -3.91
CA LEU A 271 15.82 13.53 -3.83
C LEU A 271 15.59 12.87 -5.20
N VAL A 272 15.59 13.62 -6.30
CA VAL A 272 15.48 13.05 -7.66
C VAL A 272 16.61 12.05 -7.92
N ASP A 273 17.88 12.41 -7.59
CA ASP A 273 19.02 11.51 -7.73
C ASP A 273 18.83 10.20 -6.94
N LEU A 274 18.33 10.31 -5.70
CA LEU A 274 18.05 9.17 -4.83
C LEU A 274 16.91 8.29 -5.38
N LEU A 275 15.86 8.91 -5.89
CA LEU A 275 14.71 8.20 -6.50
C LEU A 275 15.13 7.44 -7.75
N HIS A 276 16.01 7.99 -8.59
CA HIS A 276 16.58 7.26 -9.72
C HIS A 276 17.39 6.04 -9.28
N GLN A 277 18.11 6.11 -8.15
CA GLN A 277 18.79 4.94 -7.60
C GLN A 277 17.79 3.86 -7.16
N PHE A 278 16.68 4.22 -6.48
CA PHE A 278 15.62 3.27 -6.12
C PHE A 278 14.98 2.65 -7.37
N GLN A 279 14.71 3.45 -8.40
CA GLN A 279 14.20 2.92 -9.67
C GLN A 279 15.19 1.93 -10.31
N ALA A 280 16.47 2.26 -10.34
CA ALA A 280 17.52 1.43 -10.95
C ALA A 280 17.65 0.06 -10.29
N ILE A 281 17.46 -0.05 -8.98
CA ILE A 281 17.47 -1.34 -8.26
C ILE A 281 16.15 -2.10 -8.35
N GLY A 282 15.11 -1.55 -9.03
CA GLY A 282 13.86 -2.25 -9.33
C GLY A 282 12.66 -1.91 -8.44
N VAL A 283 12.68 -0.79 -7.70
CA VAL A 283 11.48 -0.24 -7.04
C VAL A 283 10.53 0.30 -8.10
N ASN A 284 9.28 -0.16 -8.10
CA ASN A 284 8.27 0.22 -9.09
C ASN A 284 7.29 1.28 -8.61
N HIS A 285 7.17 1.45 -7.29
CA HIS A 285 6.37 2.52 -6.70
C HIS A 285 6.92 2.93 -5.35
N LEU A 286 6.88 4.24 -5.07
CA LEU A 286 7.33 4.80 -3.81
C LEU A 286 6.27 5.74 -3.24
N ALA A 287 5.85 5.48 -1.98
CA ALA A 287 4.89 6.32 -1.27
C ALA A 287 5.61 7.19 -0.21
N PHE A 288 5.51 8.49 -0.35
CA PHE A 288 6.08 9.44 0.60
C PHE A 288 5.32 9.47 1.92
N VAL A 289 6.06 9.61 3.02
CA VAL A 289 5.56 9.83 4.37
C VAL A 289 6.12 11.14 4.91
N LEU A 290 5.27 12.10 5.24
CA LEU A 290 5.67 13.44 5.68
C LEU A 290 5.78 13.59 7.21
N TYR A 291 5.82 12.48 7.94
CA TYR A 291 5.85 12.48 9.41
C TYR A 291 6.95 13.36 10.01
N PHE A 292 8.14 13.32 9.45
CA PHE A 292 9.30 14.12 9.90
C PHE A 292 9.42 15.47 9.19
N SER A 293 8.47 15.83 8.33
CA SER A 293 8.51 17.09 7.61
C SER A 293 8.43 18.29 8.57
N LYS A 294 9.29 19.26 8.39
CA LYS A 294 9.26 20.56 9.10
C LYS A 294 8.43 21.60 8.36
N ARG A 295 8.15 21.35 7.07
CA ARG A 295 7.37 22.25 6.22
C ARG A 295 5.90 21.82 6.15
N PRO A 296 4.94 22.73 5.85
CA PRO A 296 3.56 22.39 5.62
C PRO A 296 3.39 21.31 4.54
N PRO A 297 2.51 20.32 4.73
CA PRO A 297 2.27 19.28 3.73
C PRO A 297 1.88 19.84 2.36
N GLU A 298 1.11 20.91 2.32
CA GLU A 298 0.64 21.57 1.10
C GLU A 298 1.80 22.07 0.23
N GLU A 299 2.81 22.68 0.86
CA GLU A 299 4.00 23.19 0.18
C GLU A 299 4.88 22.04 -0.34
N VAL A 300 5.05 21.01 0.50
CA VAL A 300 5.86 19.83 0.11
C VAL A 300 5.21 19.09 -1.05
N ILE A 301 3.88 18.86 -1.00
CA ILE A 301 3.14 18.22 -2.09
C ILE A 301 3.27 19.04 -3.38
N GLN A 302 3.14 20.37 -3.29
CA GLN A 302 3.30 21.26 -4.43
C GLN A 302 4.70 21.14 -5.03
N GLU A 303 5.75 21.28 -4.23
CA GLU A 303 7.13 21.23 -4.71
C GLU A 303 7.48 19.87 -5.32
N LEU A 304 7.04 18.78 -4.69
CA LEU A 304 7.22 17.44 -5.25
C LEU A 304 6.44 17.27 -6.57
N GLY A 305 5.22 17.79 -6.66
CA GLY A 305 4.40 17.75 -7.88
C GLY A 305 5.01 18.52 -9.04
N GLU A 306 5.53 19.72 -8.77
CA GLU A 306 6.09 20.59 -9.80
C GLU A 306 7.51 20.18 -10.25
N PHE A 307 8.36 19.72 -9.33
CA PHE A 307 9.79 19.57 -9.61
C PHE A 307 10.33 18.13 -9.54
N VAL A 308 9.61 17.19 -8.92
CA VAL A 308 10.06 15.80 -8.75
C VAL A 308 9.22 14.83 -9.58
N LEU A 309 7.91 14.95 -9.52
CA LEU A 309 6.97 14.06 -10.22
C LEU A 309 7.17 13.99 -11.74
N PRO A 310 7.59 15.06 -12.46
CA PRO A 310 7.85 14.99 -13.90
C PRO A 310 8.89 13.94 -14.31
N TYR A 311 9.80 13.54 -13.41
CA TYR A 311 10.78 12.47 -13.65
C TYR A 311 10.20 11.07 -13.43
N PHE A 312 9.09 10.95 -12.69
CA PHE A 312 8.43 9.69 -12.30
C PHE A 312 6.92 9.75 -12.55
N PRO A 313 6.49 10.03 -13.78
CA PRO A 313 5.08 10.26 -14.07
C PRO A 313 4.24 8.99 -13.87
N THR A 314 3.01 9.18 -13.43
CA THR A 314 1.99 8.14 -13.43
C THR A 314 1.78 7.59 -14.85
N HIS A 315 1.72 6.28 -14.98
CA HIS A 315 1.58 5.67 -16.29
C HIS A 315 0.18 5.91 -16.85
N LYS A 316 0.11 6.29 -18.13
CA LYS A 316 -1.18 6.38 -18.83
C LYS A 316 -1.64 4.95 -19.10
N GLY A 317 -2.57 4.45 -18.29
CA GLY A 317 -3.23 3.19 -18.56
C GLY A 317 -3.92 3.27 -19.93
N THR A 318 -3.68 2.28 -20.79
CA THR A 318 -4.49 2.05 -21.98
C THR A 318 -5.88 1.58 -21.54
N VAL A 319 -6.70 2.51 -21.08
CA VAL A 319 -8.14 2.26 -20.99
C VAL A 319 -8.68 2.50 -22.38
N GLN A 320 -8.84 1.43 -23.14
CA GLN A 320 -9.81 1.46 -24.26
C GLN A 320 -11.18 1.66 -23.60
N LEU A 321 -11.78 2.82 -23.89
CA LEU A 321 -13.17 3.14 -23.57
C LEU A 321 -14.13 2.14 -24.23
#